data_c0177a449a78d903d116863081c42efd
#
_entry.id   c0177a449a78d903d116863081c42efd
#
_cell.length_a   1.000
_cell.length_b   1.000
_cell.length_c   1.000
_cell.angle_alpha   90.00
_cell.angle_beta   90.00
_cell.angle_gamma   90.00
#
_symmetry.space_group_name_H-M   'P 1'
#
loop_
_entity.id
_entity.type
_entity.pdbx_description
1 polymer ?
#
loop_
_entity_poly.entity_id
_entity_poly.type
_entity_poly.pdbx_seq_one_letter_code
_entity_poly.pdbx_strand_id
1 'polypeptide(L)'
;MNRFNKVIFVCMGNTCRSPMAATIMANLMTDMRSESRGMVVLFPEPYNPKAVAVASRHGMIMPSNVSVQVSNDDFGIDTLVLTMNSSMKQKMYDTFDKAINVFTLGEFAGEGDVEVPDPYGKGLEEYNKCFEQLYSLVAKVIDVITAPLNDSN
;
A
#
# COMPACT_ATOMS: atom_id res chain seq x y z
N MET A 1 15.49 -3.46 -14.70
CA MET A 1 14.29 -2.87 -15.30
C MET A 1 13.07 -3.27 -14.47
N ASN A 2 12.25 -2.33 -14.10
CA ASN A 2 11.06 -2.59 -13.30
C ASN A 2 9.93 -3.07 -14.19
N ARG A 3 9.21 -4.10 -13.74
CA ARG A 3 8.02 -4.58 -14.44
C ARG A 3 6.84 -3.63 -14.29
N PHE A 4 6.86 -2.82 -13.23
CA PHE A 4 5.78 -1.89 -12.91
C PHE A 4 6.31 -0.47 -12.88
N ASN A 5 5.49 0.47 -13.29
CA ASN A 5 5.81 1.89 -13.19
C ASN A 5 4.96 2.61 -12.14
N LYS A 6 4.00 1.91 -11.53
CA LYS A 6 3.16 2.45 -10.47
C LYS A 6 2.79 1.36 -9.47
N VAL A 7 2.77 1.70 -8.19
CA VAL A 7 2.29 0.83 -7.13
C VAL A 7 1.15 1.54 -6.42
N ILE A 8 0.03 0.84 -6.27
CA ILE A 8 -1.13 1.35 -5.52
C ILE A 8 -1.30 0.47 -4.29
N PHE A 9 -1.28 1.09 -3.11
CA PHE A 9 -1.56 0.41 -1.86
C PHE A 9 -3.04 0.60 -1.51
N VAL A 10 -3.69 -0.47 -1.07
CA VAL A 10 -5.12 -0.44 -0.79
C VAL A 10 -5.36 -0.94 0.62
N CYS A 11 -6.09 -0.15 1.41
CA CYS A 11 -6.62 -0.59 2.71
C CYS A 11 -8.12 -0.33 2.74
N MET A 12 -8.77 -0.53 3.87
CA MET A 12 -10.23 -0.41 3.92
C MET A 12 -10.70 1.02 3.63
N GLY A 13 -10.23 1.99 4.42
CA GLY A 13 -10.72 3.37 4.35
C GLY A 13 -9.78 4.38 3.70
N ASN A 14 -8.57 3.99 3.37
CA ASN A 14 -7.56 4.88 2.78
C ASN A 14 -7.21 6.09 3.66
N THR A 15 -7.18 5.90 4.98
CA THR A 15 -6.81 6.98 5.89
C THR A 15 -5.60 6.67 6.75
N CYS A 16 -5.20 5.40 6.86
CA CYS A 16 -4.08 4.98 7.74
C CYS A 16 -3.06 4.14 6.99
N ARG A 17 -3.35 2.85 6.78
CA ARG A 17 -2.37 1.88 6.29
C ARG A 17 -1.89 2.18 4.88
N SER A 18 -2.79 2.36 3.94
CA SER A 18 -2.38 2.58 2.55
C SER A 18 -1.67 3.92 2.35
N PRO A 19 -2.11 5.04 3.00
CA PRO A 19 -1.34 6.28 2.89
C PRO A 19 0.06 6.18 3.49
N MET A 20 0.21 5.48 4.62
CA MET A 20 1.54 5.26 5.21
C MET A 20 2.43 4.45 4.26
N ALA A 21 1.88 3.36 3.70
CA ALA A 21 2.64 2.52 2.78
C ALA A 21 3.09 3.29 1.54
N ALA A 22 2.19 4.07 0.95
CA ALA A 22 2.53 4.87 -0.23
C ALA A 22 3.60 5.92 0.08
N THR A 23 3.53 6.52 1.26
CA THR A 23 4.54 7.49 1.72
C THR A 23 5.90 6.83 1.88
N ILE A 24 5.93 5.63 2.47
CA ILE A 24 7.17 4.87 2.62
C ILE A 24 7.78 4.56 1.24
N MET A 25 6.97 4.06 0.32
CA MET A 25 7.44 3.74 -1.03
C MET A 25 8.01 4.98 -1.72
N ALA A 26 7.31 6.11 -1.63
CA ALA A 26 7.77 7.35 -2.25
C ALA A 26 9.08 7.84 -1.67
N ASN A 27 9.37 7.56 -0.41
CA ASN A 27 10.63 7.93 0.24
C ASN A 27 11.77 6.96 -0.08
N LEU A 28 11.46 5.67 -0.21
CA LEU A 28 12.48 4.66 -0.45
C LEU A 28 12.80 4.47 -1.94
N MET A 29 11.83 4.74 -2.81
CA MET A 29 11.97 4.55 -4.25
C MET A 29 11.34 5.73 -4.97
N THR A 30 12.12 6.82 -5.09
CA THR A 30 11.62 8.12 -5.53
C THR A 30 11.19 8.17 -6.99
N ASP A 31 11.66 7.26 -7.81
CA ASP A 31 11.30 7.18 -9.23
C ASP A 31 10.07 6.30 -9.49
N MET A 32 9.52 5.67 -8.45
CA MET A 32 8.31 4.87 -8.58
C MET A 32 7.09 5.71 -8.21
N ARG A 33 6.08 5.73 -9.07
CA ARG A 33 4.80 6.35 -8.70
C ARG A 33 4.13 5.47 -7.67
N SER A 34 3.78 6.06 -6.53
CA SER A 34 3.07 5.36 -5.47
C SER A 34 1.82 6.13 -5.08
N GLU A 35 0.70 5.42 -5.02
CA GLU A 35 -0.60 5.99 -4.70
C GLU A 35 -1.30 5.08 -3.69
N SER A 36 -2.36 5.59 -3.10
CA SER A 36 -3.15 4.82 -2.14
C SER A 36 -4.64 4.96 -2.44
N ARG A 37 -5.39 3.91 -2.12
CA ARG A 37 -6.84 3.85 -2.34
C ARG A 37 -7.51 3.12 -1.19
N GLY A 38 -8.83 3.28 -1.10
CA GLY A 38 -9.64 2.56 -0.12
C GLY A 38 -10.63 1.62 -0.79
N MET A 39 -10.92 0.53 -0.11
CA MET A 39 -11.94 -0.41 -0.56
C MET A 39 -13.33 0.20 -0.48
N VAL A 40 -13.61 0.95 0.60
CA VAL A 40 -14.89 1.60 0.83
C VAL A 40 -14.64 3.01 1.33
N VAL A 41 -14.83 3.99 0.46
CA VAL A 41 -14.68 5.40 0.79
C VAL A 41 -16.00 6.10 0.46
N LEU A 42 -16.84 6.28 1.47
CA LEU A 42 -18.15 6.90 1.30
C LEU A 42 -18.03 8.42 1.12
N PHE A 43 -17.10 9.02 1.85
CA PHE A 43 -16.82 10.46 1.78
C PHE A 43 -15.32 10.66 1.80
N PRO A 44 -14.76 11.58 0.98
CA PRO A 44 -13.35 11.91 1.08
C PRO A 44 -13.04 12.43 2.48
N GLU A 45 -12.01 11.87 3.11
CA GLU A 45 -11.57 12.25 4.44
C GLU A 45 -10.08 12.52 4.43
N PRO A 46 -9.59 13.46 5.25
CA PRO A 46 -8.15 13.63 5.38
C PRO A 46 -7.53 12.39 6.02
N TYR A 47 -6.24 12.20 5.80
CA TYR A 47 -5.52 11.08 6.42
C TYR A 47 -5.54 11.23 7.93
N ASN A 48 -5.54 10.09 8.63
CA ASN A 48 -5.63 10.07 10.08
C ASN A 48 -4.44 10.81 10.71
N PRO A 49 -4.68 11.74 11.66
CA PRO A 49 -3.59 12.52 12.26
C PRO A 49 -2.52 11.67 12.93
N LYS A 50 -2.89 10.52 13.48
CA LYS A 50 -1.92 9.61 14.11
C LYS A 50 -0.99 8.99 13.08
N ALA A 51 -1.52 8.65 11.90
CA ALA A 51 -0.69 8.14 10.81
C ALA A 51 0.28 9.22 10.34
N VAL A 52 -0.21 10.44 10.17
CA VAL A 52 0.62 11.59 9.76
C VAL A 52 1.73 11.83 10.80
N ALA A 53 1.39 11.81 12.09
CA ALA A 53 2.33 12.05 13.17
C ALA A 53 3.43 10.98 13.22
N VAL A 54 3.04 9.72 13.05
CA VAL A 54 4.01 8.61 13.09
C VAL A 54 4.95 8.69 11.89
N ALA A 55 4.44 8.95 10.70
CA ALA A 55 5.29 9.13 9.52
C ALA A 55 6.30 10.26 9.74
N SER A 56 5.84 11.38 10.31
CA SER A 56 6.69 12.53 10.61
C SER A 56 7.82 12.16 11.59
N ARG A 57 7.53 11.33 12.58
CA ARG A 57 8.55 10.85 13.53
C ARG A 57 9.64 10.03 12.84
N HIS A 58 9.30 9.39 11.73
CA HIS A 58 10.26 8.63 10.93
C HIS A 58 10.87 9.48 9.81
N GLY A 59 10.69 10.80 9.86
CA GLY A 59 11.28 11.70 8.87
C GLY A 59 10.55 11.73 7.53
N MET A 60 9.30 11.25 7.49
CA MET A 60 8.53 11.18 6.25
C MET A 60 7.30 12.07 6.36
N ILE A 61 7.03 12.84 5.32
CA ILE A 61 5.88 13.74 5.28
C ILE A 61 4.81 13.14 4.39
N MET A 62 3.68 12.80 4.99
CA MET A 62 2.53 12.34 4.22
C MET A 62 1.91 13.53 3.49
N PRO A 63 1.58 13.39 2.19
CA PRO A 63 0.98 14.48 1.47
C PRO A 63 -0.38 14.86 2.07
N SER A 64 -0.74 16.14 1.94
CA SER A 64 -2.02 16.63 2.45
C SER A 64 -3.11 16.31 1.42
N ASN A 65 -3.58 15.07 1.46
CA ASN A 65 -4.59 14.55 0.53
C ASN A 65 -5.79 14.01 1.29
N VAL A 66 -6.80 13.59 0.54
CA VAL A 66 -7.98 12.93 1.07
C VAL A 66 -8.07 11.50 0.56
N SER A 67 -8.87 10.69 1.25
CA SER A 67 -9.10 9.30 0.86
C SER A 67 -9.78 9.23 -0.51
N VAL A 68 -9.41 8.19 -1.28
CA VAL A 68 -9.90 7.98 -2.66
C VAL A 68 -10.35 6.54 -2.80
N GLN A 69 -11.54 6.35 -3.36
CA GLN A 69 -12.10 5.02 -3.62
C GLN A 69 -11.35 4.34 -4.76
N VAL A 70 -11.01 3.07 -4.57
CA VAL A 70 -10.45 2.27 -5.67
C VAL A 70 -11.52 2.03 -6.74
N SER A 71 -11.12 2.04 -8.00
CA SER A 71 -12.03 1.83 -9.14
C SER A 71 -11.36 1.03 -10.24
N ASN A 72 -12.13 0.63 -11.24
CA ASN A 72 -11.60 -0.09 -12.40
C ASN A 72 -10.47 0.68 -13.11
N ASP A 73 -10.50 2.01 -13.05
CA ASP A 73 -9.48 2.83 -13.70
C ASP A 73 -8.11 2.74 -13.04
N ASP A 74 -8.04 2.19 -11.84
CA ASP A 74 -6.77 2.04 -11.13
C ASP A 74 -5.93 0.86 -11.62
N PHE A 75 -6.54 -0.09 -12.34
CA PHE A 75 -5.84 -1.29 -12.79
C PHE A 75 -5.20 -1.10 -14.16
N GLY A 76 -4.04 -1.69 -14.33
CA GLY A 76 -3.33 -1.65 -15.59
C GLY A 76 -2.19 -2.66 -15.58
N ILE A 77 -1.69 -2.99 -16.77
CA ILE A 77 -0.67 -4.03 -16.92
C ILE A 77 0.65 -3.62 -16.24
N ASP A 78 0.91 -2.31 -16.15
CA ASP A 78 2.13 -1.78 -15.53
C ASP A 78 1.90 -1.29 -14.11
N THR A 79 0.76 -1.58 -13.53
CA THR A 79 0.39 -1.15 -12.16
C THR A 79 0.31 -2.35 -11.24
N LEU A 80 1.07 -2.29 -10.15
CA LEU A 80 1.02 -3.28 -9.08
C LEU A 80 0.06 -2.79 -8.01
N VAL A 81 -0.89 -3.63 -7.58
CA VAL A 81 -1.85 -3.29 -6.54
C VAL A 81 -1.62 -4.18 -5.34
N LEU A 82 -1.39 -3.59 -4.18
CA LEU A 82 -1.04 -4.31 -2.96
C LEU A 82 -2.06 -4.03 -1.87
N THR A 83 -2.71 -5.09 -1.39
CA THR A 83 -3.72 -5.00 -0.34
C THR A 83 -3.13 -5.37 1.02
N MET A 84 -3.80 -4.98 2.09
CA MET A 84 -3.32 -5.23 3.45
C MET A 84 -3.61 -6.63 3.96
N ASN A 85 -4.54 -7.34 3.32
CA ASN A 85 -4.87 -8.73 3.67
C ASN A 85 -5.49 -9.46 2.49
N SER A 86 -5.65 -10.77 2.65
CA SER A 86 -6.15 -11.63 1.57
C SER A 86 -7.64 -11.41 1.29
N SER A 87 -8.41 -11.03 2.30
CA SER A 87 -9.83 -10.72 2.12
C SER A 87 -10.03 -9.57 1.16
N MET A 88 -9.23 -8.51 1.29
CA MET A 88 -9.27 -7.37 0.36
C MET A 88 -8.88 -7.78 -1.05
N LYS A 89 -7.83 -8.59 -1.19
CA LYS A 89 -7.39 -9.09 -2.50
C LYS A 89 -8.52 -9.84 -3.19
N GLN A 90 -9.15 -10.77 -2.47
CA GLN A 90 -10.25 -11.56 -3.03
C GLN A 90 -11.40 -10.65 -3.46
N LYS A 91 -11.75 -9.69 -2.61
CA LYS A 91 -12.83 -8.76 -2.89
C LYS A 91 -12.55 -7.89 -4.12
N MET A 92 -11.29 -7.53 -4.34
CA MET A 92 -10.89 -6.77 -5.52
C MET A 92 -11.19 -7.56 -6.80
N TYR A 93 -10.81 -8.83 -6.84
CA TYR A 93 -11.07 -9.67 -8.00
C TYR A 93 -12.56 -9.96 -8.18
N ASP A 94 -13.31 -10.06 -7.08
CA ASP A 94 -14.76 -10.30 -7.15
C ASP A 94 -15.53 -9.07 -7.60
N THR A 95 -15.03 -7.88 -7.31
CA THR A 95 -15.75 -6.62 -7.51
C THR A 95 -15.43 -5.94 -8.84
N PHE A 96 -14.17 -5.99 -9.27
CA PHE A 96 -13.69 -5.21 -10.42
C PHE A 96 -13.30 -6.13 -11.57
N ASP A 97 -14.00 -5.98 -12.71
CA ASP A 97 -13.70 -6.80 -13.90
C ASP A 97 -12.31 -6.52 -14.46
N LYS A 98 -11.75 -5.34 -14.20
CA LYS A 98 -10.42 -5.00 -14.70
C LYS A 98 -9.30 -5.33 -13.72
N ALA A 99 -9.62 -5.95 -12.58
CA ALA A 99 -8.61 -6.29 -11.58
C ALA A 99 -7.53 -7.17 -12.17
N ILE A 100 -6.28 -6.73 -12.05
CA ILE A 100 -5.10 -7.43 -12.52
C ILE A 100 -3.93 -7.01 -11.65
N ASN A 101 -2.96 -7.88 -11.46
CA ASN A 101 -1.76 -7.61 -10.68
C ASN A 101 -2.07 -7.21 -9.23
N VAL A 102 -3.06 -7.86 -8.64
CA VAL A 102 -3.44 -7.62 -7.25
C VAL A 102 -2.84 -8.73 -6.38
N PHE A 103 -2.08 -8.33 -5.38
CA PHE A 103 -1.46 -9.24 -4.41
C PHE A 103 -1.65 -8.66 -3.02
N THR A 104 -1.54 -9.50 -2.00
CA THR A 104 -1.38 -8.94 -0.66
C THR A 104 0.04 -8.40 -0.53
N LEU A 105 0.20 -7.39 0.30
CA LEU A 105 1.51 -6.83 0.58
C LEU A 105 2.45 -7.92 1.13
N GLY A 106 1.96 -8.76 2.03
CA GLY A 106 2.75 -9.84 2.62
C GLY A 106 3.23 -10.85 1.58
N GLU A 107 2.33 -11.33 0.71
CA GLU A 107 2.74 -12.35 -0.27
C GLU A 107 3.73 -11.78 -1.28
N PHE A 108 3.52 -10.55 -1.74
CA PHE A 108 4.43 -9.94 -2.71
C PHE A 108 5.80 -9.65 -2.09
N ALA A 109 5.83 -9.33 -0.80
CA ALA A 109 7.08 -9.11 -0.07
C ALA A 109 7.82 -10.42 0.24
N GLY A 110 7.24 -11.58 -0.07
CA GLY A 110 7.86 -12.87 0.22
C GLY A 110 7.64 -13.33 1.66
N GLU A 111 6.66 -12.76 2.36
CA GLU A 111 6.36 -13.06 3.76
C GLU A 111 5.11 -13.93 3.92
N GLY A 112 4.71 -14.63 2.86
CA GLY A 112 3.59 -15.57 2.92
C GLY A 112 2.26 -14.88 3.20
N ASP A 113 1.54 -15.38 4.19
CA ASP A 113 0.21 -14.88 4.52
C ASP A 113 0.20 -13.81 5.61
N VAL A 114 1.33 -13.15 5.84
CA VAL A 114 1.41 -12.04 6.79
C VAL A 114 0.45 -10.93 6.37
N GLU A 115 -0.34 -10.46 7.33
CA GLU A 115 -1.31 -9.39 7.11
C GLU A 115 -0.95 -8.19 7.98
N VAL A 116 -1.43 -7.00 7.56
CA VAL A 116 -1.19 -5.76 8.29
C VAL A 116 -2.47 -5.38 9.05
N PRO A 117 -2.49 -5.54 10.38
CA PRO A 117 -3.67 -5.20 11.17
C PRO A 117 -3.98 -3.70 11.10
N ASP A 118 -5.28 -3.39 11.24
CA ASP A 118 -5.74 -2.01 11.22
C ASP A 118 -5.52 -1.36 12.60
N PRO A 119 -4.74 -0.28 12.71
CA PRO A 119 -4.52 0.38 13.98
C PRO A 119 -5.64 1.36 14.37
N TYR A 120 -6.69 1.47 13.55
CA TYR A 120 -7.77 2.43 13.78
C TYR A 120 -8.38 2.27 15.18
N GLY A 121 -8.59 3.39 15.85
CA GLY A 121 -9.14 3.39 17.21
C GLY A 121 -8.11 3.15 18.30
N LYS A 122 -6.84 2.92 17.94
CA LYS A 122 -5.77 2.68 18.90
C LYS A 122 -4.87 3.91 19.03
N GLY A 123 -3.88 3.82 19.92
CA GLY A 123 -2.98 4.94 20.19
C GLY A 123 -1.80 5.03 19.23
N LEU A 124 -0.98 6.05 19.43
CA LEU A 124 0.20 6.30 18.60
C LEU A 124 1.17 5.13 18.57
N GLU A 125 1.27 4.39 19.69
CA GLU A 125 2.16 3.23 19.75
C GLU A 125 1.76 2.17 18.73
N GLU A 126 0.47 1.88 18.60
CA GLU A 126 -0.01 0.90 17.62
C GLU A 126 0.14 1.40 16.19
N TYR A 127 -0.05 2.70 15.97
CA TYR A 127 0.21 3.30 14.66
C TYR A 127 1.70 3.21 14.31
N ASN A 128 2.58 3.40 15.29
CA ASN A 128 4.01 3.27 15.05
C ASN A 128 4.40 1.83 14.71
N LYS A 129 3.84 0.85 15.41
CA LYS A 129 4.06 -0.56 15.08
C LYS A 129 3.60 -0.89 13.68
N CYS A 130 2.45 -0.37 13.29
CA CYS A 130 1.92 -0.54 11.94
C CYS A 130 2.88 0.08 10.91
N PHE A 131 3.36 1.28 11.16
CA PHE A 131 4.32 1.95 10.28
C PHE A 131 5.60 1.12 10.12
N GLU A 132 6.14 0.61 11.21
CA GLU A 132 7.35 -0.21 11.17
C GLU A 132 7.15 -1.51 10.39
N GLN A 133 5.99 -2.15 10.56
CA GLN A 133 5.66 -3.33 9.77
C GLN A 133 5.56 -3.00 8.29
N LEU A 134 4.86 -1.91 7.96
CA LEU A 134 4.74 -1.46 6.58
C LEU A 134 6.10 -1.13 5.98
N TYR A 135 6.96 -0.47 6.74
CA TYR A 135 8.31 -0.14 6.28
C TYR A 135 9.08 -1.40 5.90
N SER A 136 9.05 -2.40 6.76
CA SER A 136 9.73 -3.67 6.50
C SER A 136 9.19 -4.35 5.24
N LEU A 137 7.86 -4.40 5.10
CA LEU A 137 7.23 -5.06 3.96
C LEU A 137 7.48 -4.29 2.65
N VAL A 138 7.37 -2.97 2.68
CA VAL A 138 7.61 -2.14 1.50
C VAL A 138 9.07 -2.26 1.04
N ALA A 139 10.01 -2.28 1.96
CA ALA A 139 11.42 -2.47 1.62
C ALA A 139 11.62 -3.80 0.87
N LYS A 140 10.95 -4.86 1.32
CA LYS A 140 11.02 -6.16 0.65
C LYS A 140 10.34 -6.15 -0.71
N VAL A 141 9.24 -5.43 -0.84
CA VAL A 141 8.57 -5.24 -2.14
C VAL A 141 9.53 -4.57 -3.12
N ILE A 142 10.25 -3.55 -2.66
CA ILE A 142 11.23 -2.86 -3.51
C ILE A 142 12.30 -3.83 -3.99
N ASP A 143 12.79 -4.71 -3.11
CA ASP A 143 13.76 -5.72 -3.49
C ASP A 143 13.21 -6.64 -4.59
N VAL A 144 11.94 -7.01 -4.52
CA VAL A 144 11.30 -7.85 -5.55
C VAL A 144 11.19 -7.09 -6.87
N ILE A 145 10.71 -5.85 -6.82
CA ILE A 145 10.50 -5.04 -8.02
C ILE A 145 11.81 -4.75 -8.74
N THR A 146 12.87 -4.47 -7.98
CA THR A 146 14.17 -4.06 -8.54
C THR A 146 15.09 -5.22 -8.83
N ALA A 147 14.73 -6.44 -8.44
CA ALA A 147 15.52 -7.62 -8.73
C ALA A 147 15.68 -7.76 -10.24
N PRO A 148 16.88 -8.15 -10.72
CA PRO A 148 17.06 -8.39 -12.16
C PRO A 148 16.08 -9.45 -12.63
N LEU A 149 15.46 -9.20 -13.80
CA LEU A 149 14.63 -10.22 -14.42
C LEU A 149 15.58 -11.38 -14.80
N ASN A 150 15.33 -12.51 -14.19
CA ASN A 150 16.17 -13.66 -14.40
C ASN A 150 15.60 -14.51 -15.51
N ASP A 151 16.18 -14.40 -16.69
CA ASP A 151 15.70 -15.09 -17.87
C ASP A 151 16.25 -16.49 -18.00
N SER A 152 17.08 -16.91 -17.08
CA SER A 152 17.68 -18.23 -17.14
C SER A 152 16.76 -19.33 -16.63
N ASN A 153 15.63 -18.98 -16.16
CA ASN A 153 14.68 -19.93 -15.59
C ASN A 153 13.50 -20.15 -16.48
#